data_247ee09b41b417cf5a8eb14104899545
#
_entry.id   247ee09b41b417cf5a8eb14104899545
#
_cell.length_a   1.000
_cell.length_b   1.000
_cell.length_c   1.000
_cell.angle_alpha   90.00
_cell.angle_beta   90.00
_cell.angle_gamma   90.00
#
_symmetry.space_group_name_H-M   'P 1'
#
loop_
_entity.id
_entity.type
_entity.pdbx_description
1 polymer ?
#
loop_
_entity_poly.entity_id
_entity_poly.type
_entity_poly.pdbx_seq_one_letter_code
_entity_poly.pdbx_strand_id
1 'polypeptide(L)'
;MGIVLGCLIALTTLSAASADLLKPLEVNAIPAALPDHTLAYGNDANQFGQLFLPQGRGPFPVAVVIHGGCWKKFADLKNTLPMSDALRKVGIATWNIEYRRVDNEGGGWPGTYRDIGEAIDYLRTIAAKYRLDLQHVVLVGHSAGGHLALWAAGRHRLDKNSPLYMKNPLPVSGVVDLAGPGRLQTLQPDHLRKVCGSVPVTQLLGGEIATVPERVRDGSPSEMLPLGVPQILITGSLDWLIPPAFGDEYVALAKQAGDKVDATVIEGAGHFEIIAPGTQAWPTVEKAVLSLIEPARVR
;
A
#
# COMPACT_ATOMS: atom_id res chain seq x y z
N MET A 1 62.22 1.62 41.62
CA MET A 1 61.88 0.64 40.57
C MET A 1 60.32 0.49 40.59
N GLY A 2 59.63 1.31 39.85
CA GLY A 2 58.19 1.28 39.80
C GLY A 2 57.70 0.62 38.50
N ILE A 3 56.88 -0.40 38.65
CA ILE A 3 56.28 -1.16 37.53
C ILE A 3 54.98 -0.48 37.19
N VAL A 4 54.86 0.10 35.97
CA VAL A 4 53.63 0.65 35.43
C VAL A 4 52.90 -0.49 34.71
N LEU A 5 51.76 -0.92 35.24
CA LEU A 5 50.88 -1.93 34.65
C LEU A 5 49.96 -1.23 33.64
N GLY A 6 50.23 -1.37 32.36
CA GLY A 6 49.36 -0.86 31.29
C GLY A 6 48.16 -1.75 31.09
N CYS A 7 46.98 -1.20 31.31
CA CYS A 7 45.71 -1.88 31.03
C CYS A 7 45.39 -1.71 29.54
N LEU A 8 45.48 -2.78 28.74
CA LEU A 8 45.00 -2.83 27.35
C LEU A 8 43.48 -2.99 27.39
N ILE A 9 42.74 -1.95 27.00
CA ILE A 9 41.32 -2.04 26.74
C ILE A 9 41.15 -2.53 25.29
N ALA A 10 40.74 -3.76 25.12
CA ALA A 10 40.36 -4.30 23.82
C ALA A 10 39.01 -3.71 23.42
N LEU A 11 38.99 -2.79 22.48
CA LEU A 11 37.76 -2.37 21.79
C LEU A 11 37.31 -3.52 20.86
N THR A 12 36.33 -4.27 21.29
CA THR A 12 35.58 -5.16 20.39
C THR A 12 34.66 -4.31 19.53
N THR A 13 35.02 -4.07 18.27
CA THR A 13 34.13 -3.55 17.27
C THR A 13 33.09 -4.62 16.97
N LEU A 14 31.84 -4.45 17.48
CA LEU A 14 30.72 -5.18 16.95
C LEU A 14 30.55 -4.74 15.49
N SER A 15 30.93 -5.58 14.56
CA SER A 15 30.53 -5.48 13.17
C SER A 15 29.04 -5.80 13.15
N ALA A 16 28.18 -4.77 12.99
CA ALA A 16 26.80 -4.99 12.64
C ALA A 16 26.79 -5.68 11.27
N ALA A 17 26.46 -6.97 11.27
CA ALA A 17 26.19 -7.67 10.03
C ALA A 17 25.07 -6.91 9.34
N SER A 18 25.34 -6.38 8.14
CA SER A 18 24.32 -5.86 7.25
C SER A 18 23.32 -7.00 7.02
N ALA A 19 22.17 -6.94 7.66
CA ALA A 19 21.11 -7.90 7.38
C ALA A 19 20.76 -7.77 5.89
N ASP A 20 20.82 -8.87 5.16
CA ASP A 20 20.37 -8.88 3.77
C ASP A 20 18.87 -8.52 3.75
N LEU A 21 18.56 -7.41 3.08
CA LEU A 21 17.16 -6.95 2.94
C LEU A 21 16.37 -7.92 2.06
N LEU A 22 15.10 -8.14 2.40
CA LEU A 22 14.21 -9.00 1.64
C LEU A 22 14.04 -8.51 0.20
N LYS A 23 13.96 -9.47 -0.71
CA LYS A 23 13.68 -9.27 -2.13
C LYS A 23 12.25 -9.71 -2.46
N PRO A 24 11.65 -9.24 -3.56
CA PRO A 24 10.28 -9.61 -3.94
C PRO A 24 10.03 -11.12 -3.98
N LEU A 25 10.98 -11.89 -4.52
CA LEU A 25 10.85 -13.35 -4.63
C LEU A 25 10.88 -14.05 -3.27
N GLU A 26 11.59 -13.49 -2.30
CA GLU A 26 11.66 -14.04 -0.95
C GLU A 26 10.34 -13.81 -0.21
N VAL A 27 9.68 -12.66 -0.43
CA VAL A 27 8.32 -12.43 0.07
C VAL A 27 7.33 -13.41 -0.57
N ASN A 28 7.41 -13.62 -1.88
CA ASN A 28 6.55 -14.58 -2.59
C ASN A 28 6.74 -16.02 -2.10
N ALA A 29 7.91 -16.34 -1.51
CA ALA A 29 8.22 -17.65 -0.96
C ALA A 29 7.71 -17.86 0.49
N ILE A 30 7.25 -16.80 1.16
CA ILE A 30 6.66 -16.92 2.50
C ILE A 30 5.37 -17.76 2.40
N PRO A 31 5.23 -18.84 3.18
CA PRO A 31 4.05 -19.68 3.14
C PRO A 31 2.77 -18.91 3.46
N ALA A 32 1.77 -19.03 2.61
CA ALA A 32 0.45 -18.45 2.79
C ALA A 32 -0.62 -19.50 2.40
N ALA A 33 -1.78 -19.43 3.04
CA ALA A 33 -2.91 -20.23 2.62
C ALA A 33 -3.39 -19.81 1.24
N LEU A 34 -4.05 -20.74 0.53
CA LEU A 34 -4.76 -20.38 -0.70
C LEU A 34 -5.97 -19.49 -0.35
N PRO A 35 -6.39 -18.61 -1.29
CA PRO A 35 -7.61 -17.83 -1.11
C PRO A 35 -8.83 -18.76 -1.07
N ASP A 36 -9.84 -18.39 -0.30
CA ASP A 36 -11.12 -19.12 -0.28
C ASP A 36 -11.87 -18.96 -1.60
N HIS A 37 -11.72 -17.80 -2.24
CA HIS A 37 -12.35 -17.52 -3.53
C HIS A 37 -11.48 -16.59 -4.39
N THR A 38 -11.52 -16.83 -5.71
CA THR A 38 -11.03 -15.90 -6.74
C THR A 38 -12.24 -15.41 -7.53
N LEU A 39 -12.49 -14.12 -7.53
CA LEU A 39 -13.69 -13.50 -8.07
C LEU A 39 -13.33 -12.38 -9.05
N ALA A 40 -13.89 -12.43 -10.26
CA ALA A 40 -13.75 -11.34 -11.22
C ALA A 40 -14.66 -10.18 -10.84
N TYR A 41 -14.13 -8.96 -10.86
CA TYR A 41 -14.91 -7.73 -10.69
C TYR A 41 -15.15 -7.00 -12.03
N GLY A 42 -14.49 -7.45 -13.10
CA GLY A 42 -14.62 -6.95 -14.45
C GLY A 42 -14.41 -8.05 -15.50
N ASN A 43 -14.26 -7.64 -16.75
CA ASN A 43 -14.19 -8.57 -17.89
C ASN A 43 -12.76 -8.89 -18.35
N ASP A 44 -11.76 -8.11 -17.92
CA ASP A 44 -10.36 -8.36 -18.25
C ASP A 44 -9.76 -9.44 -17.33
N ALA A 45 -8.80 -10.20 -17.85
CA ALA A 45 -8.12 -11.25 -17.09
C ALA A 45 -7.38 -10.73 -15.84
N ASN A 46 -7.06 -9.45 -15.78
CA ASN A 46 -6.45 -8.80 -14.62
C ASN A 46 -7.47 -8.09 -13.70
N GLN A 47 -8.76 -8.16 -14.01
CA GLN A 47 -9.83 -7.57 -13.18
C GLN A 47 -10.44 -8.62 -12.25
N PHE A 48 -9.65 -9.09 -11.30
CA PHE A 48 -10.09 -10.05 -10.29
C PHE A 48 -9.48 -9.75 -8.93
N GLY A 49 -10.01 -10.40 -7.91
CA GLY A 49 -9.42 -10.38 -6.58
C GLY A 49 -9.53 -11.76 -5.92
N GLN A 50 -8.72 -11.94 -4.89
CA GLN A 50 -8.67 -13.12 -4.05
C GLN A 50 -9.20 -12.79 -2.67
N LEU A 51 -10.25 -13.48 -2.28
CA LEU A 51 -10.91 -13.32 -0.99
C LEU A 51 -10.40 -14.36 -0.01
N PHE A 52 -9.91 -13.90 1.14
CA PHE A 52 -9.53 -14.74 2.27
C PHE A 52 -10.47 -14.43 3.43
N LEU A 53 -11.12 -15.46 3.95
CA LEU A 53 -12.11 -15.33 5.02
C LEU A 53 -11.55 -15.82 6.36
N PRO A 54 -11.74 -15.05 7.45
CA PRO A 54 -11.42 -15.51 8.79
C PRO A 54 -12.28 -16.70 9.21
N GLN A 55 -11.83 -17.43 10.21
CA GLN A 55 -12.65 -18.43 10.87
C GLN A 55 -13.79 -17.75 11.64
N GLY A 56 -14.97 -18.37 11.68
CA GLY A 56 -16.11 -17.89 12.47
C GLY A 56 -17.30 -17.46 11.64
N ARG A 57 -18.19 -16.67 12.25
CA ARG A 57 -19.51 -16.39 11.64
C ARG A 57 -19.63 -15.03 10.96
N GLY A 58 -18.64 -14.11 11.13
CA GLY A 58 -18.76 -12.72 10.66
C GLY A 58 -19.92 -11.95 11.35
N PRO A 59 -20.28 -10.74 10.90
CA PRO A 59 -19.66 -10.08 9.74
C PRO A 59 -18.20 -9.74 9.99
N PHE A 60 -17.37 -9.86 8.95
CA PHE A 60 -15.93 -9.64 9.02
C PHE A 60 -15.56 -8.24 8.51
N PRO A 61 -14.77 -7.45 9.26
CA PRO A 61 -14.15 -6.26 8.70
C PRO A 61 -13.25 -6.63 7.51
N VAL A 62 -13.01 -5.68 6.61
CA VAL A 62 -12.33 -5.96 5.35
C VAL A 62 -11.07 -5.11 5.21
N ALA A 63 -9.95 -5.75 4.87
CA ALA A 63 -8.79 -5.09 4.32
C ALA A 63 -8.74 -5.32 2.79
N VAL A 64 -8.84 -4.25 2.02
CA VAL A 64 -8.54 -4.29 0.58
C VAL A 64 -7.04 -4.16 0.43
N VAL A 65 -6.40 -5.20 -0.09
CA VAL A 65 -4.95 -5.28 -0.23
C VAL A 65 -4.57 -5.00 -1.68
N ILE A 66 -3.67 -4.03 -1.89
CA ILE A 66 -3.26 -3.54 -3.22
C ILE A 66 -1.75 -3.71 -3.37
N HIS A 67 -1.35 -4.57 -4.31
CA HIS A 67 0.07 -4.86 -4.53
C HIS A 67 0.84 -3.73 -5.21
N GLY A 68 2.16 -3.71 -5.01
CA GLY A 68 3.10 -2.82 -5.65
C GLY A 68 3.59 -3.29 -7.01
N GLY A 69 4.80 -2.85 -7.38
CA GLY A 69 5.48 -3.26 -8.61
C GLY A 69 5.49 -2.19 -9.70
N CYS A 70 5.70 -0.94 -9.32
CA CYS A 70 5.86 0.17 -10.28
C CYS A 70 4.68 0.33 -11.26
N TRP A 71 3.49 -0.13 -10.91
CA TRP A 71 2.31 -0.21 -11.80
C TRP A 71 2.55 -1.06 -13.05
N LYS A 72 3.50 -2.02 -13.04
CA LYS A 72 3.93 -2.82 -14.18
C LYS A 72 3.65 -4.31 -14.01
N LYS A 73 3.46 -5.02 -15.14
CA LYS A 73 3.06 -6.42 -15.17
C LYS A 73 4.12 -7.43 -14.71
N PHE A 74 5.35 -6.99 -14.39
CA PHE A 74 6.35 -7.88 -13.81
C PHE A 74 6.04 -8.25 -12.35
N ALA A 75 5.13 -7.53 -11.70
CA ALA A 75 4.62 -7.82 -10.37
C ALA A 75 3.11 -8.05 -10.41
N ASP A 76 2.63 -8.88 -9.51
CA ASP A 76 1.22 -9.23 -9.35
C ASP A 76 0.88 -9.36 -7.86
N LEU A 77 -0.36 -9.70 -7.56
CA LEU A 77 -0.87 -9.85 -6.20
C LEU A 77 -0.18 -10.93 -5.36
N LYS A 78 0.68 -11.78 -5.95
CA LYS A 78 1.43 -12.82 -5.18
C LYS A 78 2.31 -12.19 -4.11
N ASN A 79 2.82 -11.00 -4.35
CA ASN A 79 3.68 -10.29 -3.39
C ASN A 79 2.95 -9.90 -2.09
N THR A 80 1.63 -9.89 -2.10
CA THR A 80 0.79 -9.55 -0.96
C THR A 80 -0.02 -10.72 -0.40
N LEU A 81 0.15 -11.94 -0.95
CA LEU A 81 -0.51 -13.14 -0.42
C LEU A 81 -0.16 -13.42 1.05
N PRO A 82 1.12 -13.39 1.47
CA PRO A 82 1.47 -13.66 2.87
C PRO A 82 0.82 -12.66 3.82
N MET A 83 0.80 -11.37 3.48
CA MET A 83 0.12 -10.33 4.24
C MET A 83 -1.39 -10.58 4.33
N SER A 84 -2.02 -10.97 3.21
CA SER A 84 -3.45 -11.26 3.16
C SER A 84 -3.83 -12.43 4.07
N ASP A 85 -3.06 -13.51 4.05
CA ASP A 85 -3.28 -14.66 4.95
C ASP A 85 -3.01 -14.32 6.42
N ALA A 86 -2.02 -13.48 6.71
CA ALA A 86 -1.72 -13.05 8.08
C ALA A 86 -2.85 -12.19 8.66
N LEU A 87 -3.38 -11.23 7.91
CA LEU A 87 -4.52 -10.41 8.33
C LEU A 87 -5.79 -11.27 8.51
N ARG A 88 -6.02 -12.25 7.65
CA ARG A 88 -7.12 -13.21 7.82
C ARG A 88 -7.03 -13.94 9.16
N LYS A 89 -5.84 -14.34 9.61
CA LYS A 89 -5.63 -15.05 10.87
C LYS A 89 -5.97 -14.22 12.10
N VAL A 90 -5.93 -12.89 11.99
CA VAL A 90 -6.31 -11.97 13.07
C VAL A 90 -7.76 -11.45 12.95
N GLY A 91 -8.59 -12.12 12.14
CA GLY A 91 -10.04 -11.86 12.09
C GLY A 91 -10.49 -10.85 11.03
N ILE A 92 -9.61 -10.46 10.11
CA ILE A 92 -9.89 -9.50 9.04
C ILE A 92 -10.07 -10.25 7.72
N ALA A 93 -11.22 -10.13 7.06
CA ALA A 93 -11.35 -10.61 5.69
C ALA A 93 -10.45 -9.78 4.77
N THR A 94 -9.70 -10.43 3.88
CA THR A 94 -8.86 -9.69 2.95
C THR A 94 -9.35 -9.87 1.51
N TRP A 95 -9.45 -8.75 0.81
CA TRP A 95 -9.74 -8.66 -0.61
C TRP A 95 -8.46 -8.22 -1.31
N ASN A 96 -7.62 -9.19 -1.73
CA ASN A 96 -6.35 -8.98 -2.39
C ASN A 96 -6.60 -8.84 -3.89
N ILE A 97 -6.43 -7.64 -4.44
CA ILE A 97 -6.87 -7.31 -5.78
C ILE A 97 -5.73 -7.31 -6.79
N GLU A 98 -6.03 -7.83 -7.98
CA GLU A 98 -5.25 -7.64 -9.19
C GLU A 98 -5.88 -6.49 -9.99
N TYR A 99 -5.11 -5.83 -10.85
CA TYR A 99 -5.56 -4.71 -11.66
C TYR A 99 -4.75 -4.61 -12.96
N ARG A 100 -5.27 -3.97 -14.00
CA ARG A 100 -4.51 -3.70 -15.23
C ARG A 100 -3.42 -2.68 -14.96
N ARG A 101 -2.19 -3.06 -15.26
CA ARG A 101 -0.98 -2.23 -15.09
C ARG A 101 -0.67 -1.48 -16.38
N VAL A 102 0.25 -0.54 -16.35
CA VAL A 102 0.56 0.38 -17.47
C VAL A 102 0.97 -0.31 -18.77
N ASP A 103 1.42 -1.55 -18.69
CA ASP A 103 1.82 -2.39 -19.83
C ASP A 103 0.82 -3.53 -20.13
N ASN A 104 -0.38 -3.49 -19.55
CA ASN A 104 -1.54 -4.24 -20.00
C ASN A 104 -2.41 -3.39 -20.93
N GLU A 105 -3.14 -4.04 -21.83
CA GLU A 105 -4.14 -3.35 -22.65
C GLU A 105 -5.18 -2.68 -21.75
N GLY A 106 -5.47 -1.40 -22.01
CA GLY A 106 -6.39 -0.61 -21.19
C GLY A 106 -5.90 -0.25 -19.79
N GLY A 107 -4.64 -0.59 -19.42
CA GLY A 107 -4.00 -0.14 -18.18
C GLY A 107 -3.46 1.29 -18.28
N GLY A 108 -2.86 1.77 -17.19
CA GLY A 108 -2.48 3.18 -17.07
C GLY A 108 -3.70 4.09 -16.90
N TRP A 109 -3.59 5.31 -17.42
CA TRP A 109 -4.69 6.28 -17.36
C TRP A 109 -5.78 6.00 -18.40
N PRO A 110 -7.07 5.96 -18.05
CA PRO A 110 -7.64 5.96 -16.70
C PRO A 110 -7.79 4.55 -16.11
N GLY A 111 -7.42 3.50 -16.86
CA GLY A 111 -7.80 2.11 -16.61
C GLY A 111 -7.32 1.57 -15.27
N THR A 112 -6.04 1.73 -14.91
CA THR A 112 -5.50 1.27 -13.63
C THR A 112 -6.29 1.84 -12.43
N TYR A 113 -6.55 3.15 -12.44
CA TYR A 113 -7.32 3.80 -11.38
C TYR A 113 -8.76 3.30 -11.31
N ARG A 114 -9.40 3.15 -12.48
CA ARG A 114 -10.77 2.62 -12.56
C ARG A 114 -10.87 1.21 -12.02
N ASP A 115 -9.93 0.35 -12.35
CA ASP A 115 -9.86 -1.02 -11.85
C ASP A 115 -9.81 -1.05 -10.31
N ILE A 116 -8.97 -0.21 -9.70
CA ILE A 116 -8.90 -0.09 -8.24
C ILE A 116 -10.25 0.35 -7.66
N GLY A 117 -10.87 1.37 -8.22
CA GLY A 117 -12.18 1.83 -7.77
C GLY A 117 -13.26 0.79 -7.92
N GLU A 118 -13.33 0.11 -9.06
CA GLU A 118 -14.29 -0.95 -9.38
C GLU A 118 -14.10 -2.17 -8.46
N ALA A 119 -12.86 -2.58 -8.21
CA ALA A 119 -12.55 -3.68 -7.30
C ALA A 119 -12.99 -3.41 -5.86
N ILE A 120 -12.81 -2.17 -5.38
CA ILE A 120 -13.28 -1.77 -4.04
C ILE A 120 -14.80 -1.75 -4.00
N ASP A 121 -15.46 -1.17 -5.00
CA ASP A 121 -16.93 -1.06 -5.06
C ASP A 121 -17.61 -2.42 -5.25
N TYR A 122 -16.92 -3.39 -5.87
CA TYR A 122 -17.39 -4.77 -6.03
C TYR A 122 -17.66 -5.48 -4.69
N LEU A 123 -17.05 -5.02 -3.60
CA LEU A 123 -17.35 -5.52 -2.26
C LEU A 123 -18.86 -5.43 -1.94
N ARG A 124 -19.59 -4.44 -2.46
CA ARG A 124 -21.06 -4.34 -2.28
C ARG A 124 -21.79 -5.55 -2.88
N THR A 125 -21.28 -6.08 -3.98
CA THR A 125 -21.88 -7.25 -4.67
C THR A 125 -21.70 -8.53 -3.87
N ILE A 126 -20.56 -8.66 -3.19
CA ILE A 126 -20.17 -9.91 -2.53
C ILE A 126 -20.39 -9.91 -1.01
N ALA A 127 -20.61 -8.74 -0.40
CA ALA A 127 -20.63 -8.59 1.05
C ALA A 127 -21.67 -9.49 1.74
N ALA A 128 -22.89 -9.53 1.24
CA ALA A 128 -23.94 -10.35 1.85
C ALA A 128 -23.60 -11.84 1.80
N LYS A 129 -23.09 -12.32 0.67
CA LYS A 129 -22.72 -13.72 0.47
C LYS A 129 -21.61 -14.19 1.39
N TYR A 130 -20.59 -13.34 1.57
CA TYR A 130 -19.38 -13.67 2.34
C TYR A 130 -19.34 -13.03 3.72
N ARG A 131 -20.46 -12.39 4.13
CA ARG A 131 -20.63 -11.79 5.45
C ARG A 131 -19.56 -10.75 5.78
N LEU A 132 -19.29 -9.87 4.83
CA LEU A 132 -18.34 -8.78 4.97
C LEU A 132 -19.01 -7.57 5.61
N ASP A 133 -18.30 -6.92 6.54
CA ASP A 133 -18.73 -5.68 7.16
C ASP A 133 -18.21 -4.47 6.39
N LEU A 134 -19.06 -3.89 5.57
CA LEU A 134 -18.70 -2.72 4.76
C LEU A 134 -18.66 -1.40 5.53
N GLN A 135 -18.98 -1.40 6.82
CA GLN A 135 -18.77 -0.23 7.68
C GLN A 135 -17.30 -0.15 8.17
N HIS A 136 -16.57 -1.27 8.09
CA HIS A 136 -15.18 -1.39 8.52
C HIS A 136 -14.31 -1.89 7.36
N VAL A 137 -14.05 -1.01 6.39
CA VAL A 137 -13.21 -1.29 5.23
C VAL A 137 -11.95 -0.43 5.30
N VAL A 138 -10.78 -1.05 5.34
CA VAL A 138 -9.48 -0.37 5.32
C VAL A 138 -8.75 -0.70 4.02
N LEU A 139 -8.13 0.31 3.41
CA LEU A 139 -7.24 0.11 2.28
C LEU A 139 -5.81 -0.12 2.78
N VAL A 140 -5.15 -1.14 2.27
CA VAL A 140 -3.75 -1.45 2.59
C VAL A 140 -3.00 -1.59 1.27
N GLY A 141 -2.08 -0.68 1.00
CA GLY A 141 -1.35 -0.71 -0.26
C GLY A 141 0.16 -0.66 -0.07
N HIS A 142 0.88 -1.39 -0.91
CA HIS A 142 2.34 -1.42 -0.90
C HIS A 142 2.92 -0.71 -2.11
N SER A 143 3.90 0.19 -1.91
CA SER A 143 4.64 0.84 -3.01
C SER A 143 3.67 1.50 -4.02
N ALA A 144 3.69 1.13 -5.29
CA ALA A 144 2.70 1.57 -6.28
C ALA A 144 1.24 1.34 -5.82
N GLY A 145 0.98 0.26 -5.07
CA GLY A 145 -0.33 -0.02 -4.46
C GLY A 145 -0.65 0.92 -3.30
N GLY A 146 0.35 1.41 -2.56
CA GLY A 146 0.19 2.43 -1.53
C GLY A 146 -0.30 3.75 -2.11
N HIS A 147 0.30 4.20 -3.22
CA HIS A 147 -0.22 5.31 -4.01
C HIS A 147 -1.69 5.11 -4.39
N LEU A 148 -2.03 3.93 -4.93
CA LEU A 148 -3.40 3.62 -5.36
C LEU A 148 -4.38 3.52 -4.18
N ALA A 149 -3.92 3.08 -3.00
CA ALA A 149 -4.73 3.06 -1.78
C ALA A 149 -5.05 4.48 -1.28
N LEU A 150 -4.05 5.37 -1.22
CA LEU A 150 -4.24 6.78 -0.88
C LEU A 150 -5.17 7.47 -1.88
N TRP A 151 -4.95 7.26 -3.18
CA TRP A 151 -5.83 7.78 -4.23
C TRP A 151 -7.27 7.31 -4.05
N ALA A 152 -7.48 6.01 -3.82
CA ALA A 152 -8.81 5.44 -3.67
C ALA A 152 -9.54 5.97 -2.43
N ALA A 153 -8.84 6.29 -1.36
CA ALA A 153 -9.42 6.96 -0.19
C ALA A 153 -9.93 8.37 -0.52
N GLY A 154 -9.24 9.10 -1.40
CA GLY A 154 -9.62 10.45 -1.85
C GLY A 154 -10.60 10.51 -3.01
N ARG A 155 -10.92 9.39 -3.69
CA ARG A 155 -11.68 9.38 -4.95
C ARG A 155 -13.11 9.95 -4.87
N HIS A 156 -13.68 10.05 -3.67
CA HIS A 156 -14.98 10.69 -3.45
C HIS A 156 -14.95 12.21 -3.72
N ARG A 157 -13.78 12.81 -3.82
CA ARG A 157 -13.56 14.24 -4.09
C ARG A 157 -13.38 14.56 -5.57
N LEU A 158 -13.29 13.53 -6.43
CA LEU A 158 -13.12 13.74 -7.87
C LEU A 158 -14.27 14.53 -8.48
N ASP A 159 -13.93 15.46 -9.36
CA ASP A 159 -14.93 16.21 -10.15
C ASP A 159 -15.74 15.23 -11.02
N LYS A 160 -17.03 15.53 -11.20
CA LYS A 160 -17.93 14.70 -12.00
C LYS A 160 -17.52 14.59 -13.47
N ASN A 161 -16.74 15.54 -13.98
CA ASN A 161 -16.21 15.52 -15.33
C ASN A 161 -14.86 14.75 -15.43
N SER A 162 -14.27 14.34 -14.31
CA SER A 162 -13.06 13.52 -14.33
C SER A 162 -13.34 12.15 -14.97
N PRO A 163 -12.46 11.64 -15.85
CA PRO A 163 -12.54 10.27 -16.35
C PRO A 163 -12.46 9.20 -15.23
N LEU A 164 -11.97 9.58 -14.05
CA LEU A 164 -11.87 8.73 -12.88
C LEU A 164 -13.08 8.82 -11.95
N TYR A 165 -14.03 9.72 -12.24
CA TYR A 165 -15.23 9.87 -11.41
C TYR A 165 -16.06 8.58 -11.37
N MET A 166 -16.41 8.18 -10.19
CA MET A 166 -17.31 7.06 -9.92
C MET A 166 -18.46 7.52 -9.01
N LYS A 167 -19.70 7.21 -9.42
CA LYS A 167 -20.85 7.58 -8.61
C LYS A 167 -20.90 6.73 -7.33
N ASN A 168 -21.00 7.41 -6.20
CA ASN A 168 -21.16 6.75 -4.89
C ASN A 168 -20.06 5.74 -4.55
N PRO A 169 -18.77 6.15 -4.48
CA PRO A 169 -17.70 5.25 -4.12
C PRO A 169 -17.92 4.64 -2.73
N LEU A 170 -17.49 3.39 -2.51
CA LEU A 170 -17.58 2.73 -1.21
C LEU A 170 -16.77 3.54 -0.18
N PRO A 171 -17.40 4.00 0.92
CA PRO A 171 -16.67 4.63 2.00
C PRO A 171 -15.65 3.68 2.62
N VAL A 172 -14.51 4.22 3.06
CA VAL A 172 -13.47 3.45 3.75
C VAL A 172 -13.17 4.07 5.12
N SER A 173 -12.78 3.23 6.08
CA SER A 173 -12.47 3.65 7.45
C SER A 173 -11.10 4.31 7.58
N GLY A 174 -10.22 4.06 6.63
CA GLY A 174 -8.88 4.61 6.61
C GLY A 174 -7.98 3.91 5.60
N VAL A 175 -6.72 4.33 5.57
CA VAL A 175 -5.71 3.78 4.67
C VAL A 175 -4.40 3.53 5.41
N VAL A 176 -3.80 2.37 5.18
CA VAL A 176 -2.42 2.05 5.55
C VAL A 176 -1.60 2.05 4.27
N ASP A 177 -0.71 3.01 4.17
CA ASP A 177 0.24 3.14 3.08
C ASP A 177 1.60 2.55 3.49
N LEU A 178 2.02 1.51 2.78
CA LEU A 178 3.28 0.81 3.00
C LEU A 178 4.29 1.24 1.92
N ALA A 179 5.08 2.27 2.21
CA ALA A 179 6.06 2.87 1.32
C ALA A 179 5.50 3.28 -0.06
N GLY A 180 4.30 3.82 -0.10
CA GLY A 180 3.69 4.34 -1.32
C GLY A 180 4.01 5.82 -1.54
N PRO A 181 4.16 6.24 -2.79
CA PRO A 181 4.35 7.65 -3.09
C PRO A 181 3.02 8.41 -3.05
N GLY A 182 2.75 9.13 -1.96
CA GLY A 182 1.57 9.99 -1.84
C GLY A 182 1.58 11.22 -2.76
N ARG A 183 2.76 11.56 -3.33
CA ARG A 183 2.95 12.66 -4.28
C ARG A 183 3.74 12.19 -5.49
N LEU A 184 3.09 12.12 -6.66
CA LEU A 184 3.73 11.63 -7.87
C LEU A 184 4.82 12.57 -8.41
N GLN A 185 4.70 13.88 -8.14
CA GLN A 185 5.63 14.90 -8.61
C GLN A 185 7.01 14.83 -7.94
N THR A 186 7.13 14.19 -6.78
CA THR A 186 8.41 14.02 -6.06
C THR A 186 9.23 12.84 -6.55
N LEU A 187 8.59 11.91 -7.26
CA LEU A 187 9.26 10.74 -7.79
C LEU A 187 10.23 11.13 -8.93
N GLN A 188 11.52 11.14 -8.62
CA GLN A 188 12.55 11.50 -9.57
C GLN A 188 12.64 10.49 -10.73
N PRO A 189 12.55 10.93 -12.00
CA PRO A 189 12.56 10.03 -13.16
C PRO A 189 13.76 9.10 -13.22
N ASP A 190 14.95 9.59 -12.87
CA ASP A 190 16.18 8.79 -12.92
C ASP A 190 16.23 7.71 -11.84
N HIS A 191 15.71 8.00 -10.62
CA HIS A 191 15.57 7.01 -9.58
C HIS A 191 14.60 5.91 -10.00
N LEU A 192 13.40 6.28 -10.46
CA LEU A 192 12.40 5.33 -10.94
C LEU A 192 12.90 4.49 -12.13
N ARG A 193 13.67 5.08 -13.02
CA ARG A 193 14.25 4.37 -14.16
C ARG A 193 15.20 3.26 -13.71
N LYS A 194 16.00 3.51 -12.67
CA LYS A 194 16.89 2.50 -12.08
C LYS A 194 16.12 1.35 -11.44
N VAL A 195 15.02 1.66 -10.77
CA VAL A 195 14.20 0.69 -10.03
C VAL A 195 13.22 -0.06 -10.92
N CYS A 196 12.50 0.69 -11.77
CA CYS A 196 11.36 0.20 -12.53
C CYS A 196 11.68 -0.04 -14.02
N GLY A 197 12.90 0.24 -14.46
CA GLY A 197 13.36 0.06 -15.84
C GLY A 197 12.80 1.08 -16.84
N SER A 198 12.01 2.07 -16.38
CA SER A 198 11.42 3.12 -17.21
C SER A 198 10.93 4.29 -16.38
N VAL A 199 10.14 5.20 -16.95
CA VAL A 199 9.45 6.29 -16.25
C VAL A 199 7.98 5.88 -15.98
N PRO A 200 7.70 5.09 -14.91
CA PRO A 200 6.38 4.48 -14.72
C PRO A 200 5.28 5.51 -14.42
N VAL A 201 5.62 6.67 -13.83
CA VAL A 201 4.64 7.75 -13.59
C VAL A 201 4.11 8.32 -14.91
N THR A 202 5.01 8.57 -15.88
CA THR A 202 4.62 9.00 -17.23
C THR A 202 3.71 7.96 -17.90
N GLN A 203 4.01 6.69 -17.73
CA GLN A 203 3.18 5.60 -18.27
C GLN A 203 1.85 5.51 -17.53
N LEU A 204 1.84 5.65 -16.20
CA LEU A 204 0.62 5.62 -15.39
C LEU A 204 -0.32 6.77 -15.77
N LEU A 205 0.23 7.97 -15.90
CA LEU A 205 -0.55 9.17 -16.26
C LEU A 205 -0.84 9.28 -17.78
N GLY A 206 -0.15 8.49 -18.61
CA GLY A 206 -0.26 8.56 -20.08
C GLY A 206 0.28 9.87 -20.64
N GLY A 207 1.27 10.48 -19.99
CA GLY A 207 1.95 11.72 -20.39
C GLY A 207 2.89 12.23 -19.30
N GLU A 208 3.79 13.13 -19.69
CA GLU A 208 4.69 13.79 -18.73
C GLU A 208 3.90 14.66 -17.76
N ILE A 209 4.30 14.71 -16.49
CA ILE A 209 3.63 15.47 -15.42
C ILE A 209 3.31 16.91 -15.85
N ALA A 210 4.26 17.57 -16.50
CA ALA A 210 4.11 18.96 -16.96
C ALA A 210 3.10 19.12 -18.11
N THR A 211 2.78 18.03 -18.83
CA THR A 211 1.90 18.07 -20.02
C THR A 211 0.48 17.57 -19.76
N VAL A 212 0.25 16.94 -18.59
CA VAL A 212 -1.05 16.37 -18.21
C VAL A 212 -1.48 16.81 -16.80
N PRO A 213 -1.54 18.14 -16.52
CA PRO A 213 -1.79 18.65 -15.17
C PRO A 213 -3.14 18.19 -14.57
N GLU A 214 -4.16 18.02 -15.41
CA GLU A 214 -5.47 17.49 -14.96
C GLU A 214 -5.40 16.04 -14.50
N ARG A 215 -4.52 15.22 -15.12
CA ARG A 215 -4.32 13.83 -14.69
C ARG A 215 -3.49 13.73 -13.42
N VAL A 216 -2.57 14.67 -13.24
CA VAL A 216 -1.82 14.81 -11.98
C VAL A 216 -2.77 15.19 -10.84
N ARG A 217 -3.62 16.22 -11.07
CA ARG A 217 -4.63 16.66 -10.11
C ARG A 217 -5.56 15.50 -9.69
N ASP A 218 -6.02 14.70 -10.65
CA ASP A 218 -7.00 13.64 -10.40
C ASP A 218 -6.33 12.30 -9.99
N GLY A 219 -5.03 12.12 -10.22
CA GLY A 219 -4.31 10.87 -10.00
C GLY A 219 -3.25 10.90 -8.88
N SER A 220 -2.82 12.08 -8.42
CA SER A 220 -1.84 12.21 -7.32
C SER A 220 -2.56 12.45 -6.00
N PRO A 221 -2.43 11.59 -4.98
CA PRO A 221 -3.12 11.76 -3.69
C PRO A 221 -2.90 13.13 -3.05
N SER A 222 -1.70 13.71 -3.16
CA SER A 222 -1.38 15.04 -2.64
C SER A 222 -2.25 16.16 -3.20
N GLU A 223 -2.76 16.00 -4.43
CA GLU A 223 -3.64 16.98 -5.08
C GLU A 223 -5.12 16.82 -4.67
N MET A 224 -5.43 15.72 -3.96
CA MET A 224 -6.79 15.38 -3.53
C MET A 224 -7.03 15.67 -2.04
N LEU A 225 -6.03 16.19 -1.34
CA LEU A 225 -6.12 16.49 0.09
C LEU A 225 -7.17 17.57 0.41
N PRO A 226 -7.86 17.52 1.56
CA PRO A 226 -7.81 16.42 2.54
C PRO A 226 -8.55 15.17 2.05
N LEU A 227 -8.01 13.97 2.35
CA LEU A 227 -8.69 12.72 1.99
C LEU A 227 -9.92 12.44 2.89
N GLY A 228 -9.96 13.06 4.07
CA GLY A 228 -11.09 12.99 4.99
C GLY A 228 -11.20 11.68 5.78
N VAL A 229 -10.19 10.82 5.71
CA VAL A 229 -10.07 9.56 6.46
C VAL A 229 -8.72 9.48 7.17
N PRO A 230 -8.60 8.74 8.29
CA PRO A 230 -7.32 8.47 8.92
C PRO A 230 -6.34 7.78 7.97
N GLN A 231 -5.07 8.20 8.01
CA GLN A 231 -4.00 7.68 7.19
C GLN A 231 -2.83 7.26 8.07
N ILE A 232 -2.26 6.07 7.83
CA ILE A 232 -1.06 5.59 8.51
C ILE A 232 -0.04 5.21 7.44
N LEU A 233 1.09 5.94 7.42
CA LEU A 233 2.19 5.68 6.51
C LEU A 233 3.28 4.92 7.24
N ILE A 234 3.77 3.84 6.64
CA ILE A 234 4.84 3.00 7.20
C ILE A 234 5.91 2.80 6.14
N THR A 235 7.15 3.15 6.48
CA THR A 235 8.32 2.97 5.62
C THR A 235 9.46 2.30 6.40
N GLY A 236 10.38 1.65 5.68
CA GLY A 236 11.62 1.14 6.27
C GLY A 236 12.74 2.19 6.22
N SER A 237 13.58 2.27 7.26
CA SER A 237 14.71 3.20 7.28
C SER A 237 15.78 2.90 6.23
N LEU A 238 15.82 1.65 5.74
CA LEU A 238 16.75 1.17 4.70
C LEU A 238 16.05 1.04 3.33
N ASP A 239 14.85 1.57 3.19
CA ASP A 239 14.14 1.58 1.91
C ASP A 239 14.81 2.56 0.94
N TRP A 240 15.57 2.01 -0.01
CA TRP A 240 16.22 2.78 -1.06
C TRP A 240 15.33 2.97 -2.30
N LEU A 241 14.24 2.19 -2.42
CA LEU A 241 13.28 2.31 -3.53
C LEU A 241 12.35 3.51 -3.32
N ILE A 242 11.74 3.59 -2.14
CA ILE A 242 10.90 4.71 -1.73
C ILE A 242 11.40 5.18 -0.35
N PRO A 243 12.48 5.97 -0.33
CA PRO A 243 13.04 6.49 0.92
C PRO A 243 12.01 7.23 1.77
N PRO A 244 12.13 7.22 3.12
CA PRO A 244 11.20 7.88 4.03
C PRO A 244 10.90 9.33 3.68
N ALA A 245 11.88 10.07 3.15
CA ALA A 245 11.71 11.46 2.74
C ALA A 245 10.57 11.70 1.72
N PHE A 246 10.21 10.70 0.91
CA PHE A 246 9.05 10.82 0.01
C PHE A 246 7.72 10.82 0.76
N GLY A 247 7.66 10.11 1.89
CA GLY A 247 6.50 10.13 2.79
C GLY A 247 6.39 11.44 3.56
N ASP A 248 7.51 12.01 4.00
CA ASP A 248 7.55 13.21 4.84
C ASP A 248 6.87 14.42 4.18
N GLU A 249 7.13 14.62 2.88
CA GLU A 249 6.50 15.73 2.14
C GLU A 249 4.98 15.55 2.04
N TYR A 250 4.52 14.34 1.74
CA TYR A 250 3.09 14.04 1.69
C TYR A 250 2.43 14.24 3.06
N VAL A 251 3.06 13.76 4.13
CA VAL A 251 2.57 13.91 5.51
C VAL A 251 2.44 15.38 5.89
N ALA A 252 3.42 16.21 5.52
CA ALA A 252 3.36 17.65 5.78
C ALA A 252 2.16 18.30 5.07
N LEU A 253 1.93 17.98 3.79
CA LEU A 253 0.79 18.47 3.02
C LEU A 253 -0.55 18.00 3.60
N ALA A 254 -0.65 16.71 3.95
CA ALA A 254 -1.88 16.15 4.51
C ALA A 254 -2.24 16.79 5.88
N LYS A 255 -1.26 16.98 6.76
CA LYS A 255 -1.46 17.72 8.03
C LYS A 255 -1.88 19.16 7.79
N GLN A 256 -1.25 19.85 6.84
CA GLN A 256 -1.63 21.22 6.48
C GLN A 256 -3.06 21.31 5.94
N ALA A 257 -3.50 20.29 5.20
CA ALA A 257 -4.87 20.17 4.69
C ALA A 257 -5.91 19.76 5.77
N GLY A 258 -5.47 19.43 6.99
CA GLY A 258 -6.33 19.07 8.12
C GLY A 258 -6.63 17.58 8.23
N ASP A 259 -5.95 16.73 7.48
CA ASP A 259 -6.09 15.28 7.60
C ASP A 259 -5.41 14.74 8.88
N LYS A 260 -6.00 13.67 9.42
CA LYS A 260 -5.38 12.87 10.46
C LYS A 260 -4.41 11.89 9.80
N VAL A 261 -3.12 12.16 9.93
CA VAL A 261 -2.06 11.33 9.34
C VAL A 261 -0.96 11.04 10.35
N ASP A 262 -0.65 9.76 10.52
CA ASP A 262 0.46 9.25 11.32
C ASP A 262 1.50 8.62 10.39
N ALA A 263 2.78 8.81 10.69
CA ALA A 263 3.88 8.20 9.94
C ALA A 263 4.85 7.49 10.88
N THR A 264 5.33 6.33 10.46
CA THR A 264 6.30 5.51 11.20
C THR A 264 7.40 5.04 10.26
N VAL A 265 8.63 5.29 10.63
CA VAL A 265 9.81 4.71 9.98
C VAL A 265 10.29 3.54 10.83
N ILE A 266 10.35 2.35 10.24
CA ILE A 266 10.80 1.14 10.95
C ILE A 266 12.30 0.97 10.75
N GLU A 267 13.05 1.07 11.85
CA GLU A 267 14.50 0.99 11.82
C GLU A 267 14.96 -0.39 11.34
N GLY A 268 15.95 -0.43 10.46
CA GLY A 268 16.53 -1.64 9.90
C GLY A 268 15.64 -2.39 8.89
N ALA A 269 14.45 -1.90 8.57
CA ALA A 269 13.60 -2.49 7.54
C ALA A 269 13.86 -1.84 6.17
N GLY A 270 13.77 -2.63 5.11
CA GLY A 270 13.76 -2.17 3.71
C GLY A 270 12.34 -2.12 3.14
N HIS A 271 12.27 -2.13 1.82
CA HIS A 271 11.01 -1.99 1.07
C HIS A 271 10.05 -3.17 1.23
N PHE A 272 10.56 -4.39 1.41
CA PHE A 272 9.77 -5.61 1.42
C PHE A 272 9.52 -6.19 2.81
N GLU A 273 10.31 -5.82 3.81
CA GLU A 273 10.11 -6.25 5.20
C GLU A 273 8.76 -5.78 5.75
N ILE A 274 8.29 -4.61 5.32
CA ILE A 274 7.03 -4.02 5.76
C ILE A 274 5.77 -4.74 5.24
N ILE A 275 5.91 -5.66 4.27
CA ILE A 275 4.80 -6.48 3.77
C ILE A 275 4.96 -7.96 4.10
N ALA A 276 6.01 -8.32 4.83
CA ALA A 276 6.40 -9.70 5.08
C ALA A 276 6.06 -10.11 6.53
N PRO A 277 5.03 -10.95 6.73
CA PRO A 277 4.76 -11.54 8.04
C PRO A 277 5.97 -12.33 8.56
N GLY A 278 6.25 -12.18 9.86
CA GLY A 278 7.40 -12.79 10.51
C GLY A 278 8.65 -11.92 10.57
N THR A 279 8.68 -10.78 9.90
CA THR A 279 9.73 -9.77 10.07
C THR A 279 9.48 -8.91 11.31
N GLN A 280 10.49 -8.16 11.73
CA GLN A 280 10.35 -7.19 12.83
C GLN A 280 9.37 -6.03 12.49
N ALA A 281 9.11 -5.78 11.21
CA ALA A 281 8.19 -4.74 10.75
C ALA A 281 6.71 -5.15 10.90
N TRP A 282 6.41 -6.44 10.79
CA TRP A 282 5.04 -6.93 10.69
C TRP A 282 4.11 -6.53 11.85
N PRO A 283 4.53 -6.61 13.14
CA PRO A 283 3.64 -6.22 14.24
C PRO A 283 3.16 -4.76 14.15
N THR A 284 3.99 -3.86 13.62
CA THR A 284 3.62 -2.46 13.42
C THR A 284 2.56 -2.33 12.32
N VAL A 285 2.71 -3.06 11.23
CA VAL A 285 1.76 -3.07 10.12
C VAL A 285 0.41 -3.67 10.55
N GLU A 286 0.43 -4.82 11.20
CA GLU A 286 -0.78 -5.47 11.71
C GLU A 286 -1.54 -4.56 12.68
N LYS A 287 -0.84 -3.93 13.63
CA LYS A 287 -1.42 -2.97 14.57
C LYS A 287 -2.03 -1.77 13.86
N ALA A 288 -1.38 -1.25 12.83
CA ALA A 288 -1.90 -0.13 12.04
C ALA A 288 -3.23 -0.49 11.37
N VAL A 289 -3.32 -1.65 10.73
CA VAL A 289 -4.56 -2.12 10.11
C VAL A 289 -5.67 -2.31 11.15
N LEU A 290 -5.38 -2.99 12.25
CA LEU A 290 -6.34 -3.22 13.34
C LEU A 290 -6.86 -1.90 13.93
N SER A 291 -6.00 -0.89 14.11
CA SER A 291 -6.38 0.40 14.70
C SER A 291 -7.39 1.20 13.87
N LEU A 292 -7.45 0.95 12.55
CA LEU A 292 -8.40 1.60 11.64
C LEU A 292 -9.72 0.83 11.50
N ILE A 293 -9.74 -0.42 11.92
CA ILE A 293 -10.92 -1.31 11.89
C ILE A 293 -11.67 -1.29 13.21
N GLU A 294 -10.96 -1.27 14.34
CA GLU A 294 -11.60 -1.19 15.63
C GLU A 294 -12.26 0.18 15.82
N PRO A 295 -13.57 0.24 16.15
CA PRO A 295 -14.17 1.51 16.53
C PRO A 295 -13.39 2.08 17.72
N ALA A 296 -13.07 3.37 17.68
CA ALA A 296 -12.44 4.05 18.79
C ALA A 296 -13.21 3.70 20.07
N ARG A 297 -12.65 2.87 20.95
CA ARG A 297 -13.22 2.65 22.26
C ARG A 297 -13.26 4.01 22.94
N VAL A 298 -14.46 4.57 23.04
CA VAL A 298 -14.69 5.78 23.84
C VAL A 298 -14.24 5.44 25.25
N ARG A 299 -13.09 6.00 25.64
CA ARG A 299 -12.58 5.92 27.02
C ARG A 299 -13.31 6.95 27.88
#